data_332bc3c44f207fc40c78d145c76d4774
#
_entry.id   332bc3c44f207fc40c78d145c76d4774
#
_cell.length_a   1.000
_cell.length_b   1.000
_cell.length_c   1.000
_cell.angle_alpha   90.00
_cell.angle_beta   90.00
_cell.angle_gamma   90.00
#
_symmetry.space_group_name_H-M   'P 1'
#
loop_
_entity.id
_entity.type
_entity.pdbx_description
1 polymer ?
#
loop_
_entity_poly.entity_id
_entity_poly.type
_entity_poly.pdbx_seq_one_letter_code
_entity_poly.pdbx_strand_id
1 'polypeptide(L)'
;MISCADESVTVTKPRDVIDYYQFDEHNLDIYGIDASIMIPNETAGIGASFETEILHNDGDFKWHISAGRNFNLFIEDYGDYQYRMPEFLRKLEAQDIFKTEIIQQKDDYVIYKRELNMSSKKISTYHLYGVKYINGVYYEIKNEEEGDSKKVIDFILKSFLSFEPINVEV
;
A
#
# COMPACT_ATOMS: atom_id res chain seq x y z
N MET A 1 2.88 54.83 21.08
CA MET A 1 2.17 53.96 20.14
C MET A 1 2.98 52.65 20.03
N ILE A 2 2.47 51.64 20.67
CA ILE A 2 3.13 50.31 20.69
C ILE A 2 2.29 49.44 19.78
N SER A 3 2.92 48.97 18.67
CA SER A 3 2.29 48.05 17.72
C SER A 3 2.50 46.63 18.22
N CYS A 4 1.44 45.95 18.63
CA CYS A 4 1.47 44.51 18.89
C CYS A 4 1.46 43.77 17.56
N ALA A 5 2.55 43.10 17.24
CA ALA A 5 2.59 42.13 16.19
C ALA A 5 1.90 40.85 16.68
N ASP A 6 0.85 40.47 16.00
CA ASP A 6 0.10 39.22 16.24
C ASP A 6 0.91 38.07 15.63
N GLU A 7 1.63 37.32 16.48
CA GLU A 7 2.28 36.07 16.05
C GLU A 7 1.22 34.99 15.94
N SER A 8 0.78 34.74 14.72
CA SER A 8 -0.06 33.60 14.40
C SER A 8 0.77 32.30 14.58
N VAL A 9 0.62 31.66 15.73
CA VAL A 9 1.13 30.33 15.99
C VAL A 9 0.34 29.35 15.10
N THR A 10 0.93 28.95 13.99
CA THR A 10 0.43 27.82 13.20
C THR A 10 0.63 26.54 14.00
N VAL A 11 -0.45 26.08 14.65
CA VAL A 11 -0.51 24.77 15.26
C VAL A 11 -0.49 23.72 14.14
N THR A 12 0.68 23.22 13.82
CA THR A 12 0.82 22.02 12.99
C THR A 12 0.19 20.85 13.71
N LYS A 13 -0.92 20.34 13.16
CA LYS A 13 -1.50 19.07 13.61
C LYS A 13 -0.39 18.01 13.66
N PRO A 14 -0.22 17.26 14.77
CA PRO A 14 0.74 16.16 14.79
C PRO A 14 0.35 15.19 13.67
N ARG A 15 1.31 14.86 12.80
CA ARG A 15 1.14 13.74 11.87
C ARG A 15 0.93 12.52 12.72
N ASP A 16 -0.14 11.77 12.45
CA ASP A 16 -0.36 10.47 13.08
C ASP A 16 0.89 9.62 12.82
N VAL A 17 1.68 9.42 13.85
CA VAL A 17 2.90 8.60 13.77
C VAL A 17 2.43 7.16 13.70
N ILE A 18 2.63 6.52 12.54
CA ILE A 18 2.32 5.10 12.37
C ILE A 18 3.29 4.30 13.19
N ASP A 19 2.77 3.42 14.04
CA ASP A 19 3.58 2.49 14.82
C ASP A 19 3.85 1.22 14.00
N TYR A 20 5.14 0.93 13.80
CA TYR A 20 5.63 -0.22 13.04
C TYR A 20 6.25 -1.31 13.92
N TYR A 21 5.92 -1.41 15.21
CA TYR A 21 6.51 -2.42 16.12
C TYR A 21 6.28 -3.88 15.66
N GLN A 22 5.25 -4.13 14.83
CA GLN A 22 4.92 -5.44 14.27
C GLN A 22 5.48 -5.65 12.85
N PHE A 23 6.48 -4.85 12.46
CA PHE A 23 7.04 -4.85 11.12
C PHE A 23 8.57 -4.88 11.18
N ASP A 24 9.17 -5.43 10.15
CA ASP A 24 10.59 -5.36 9.88
C ASP A 24 10.82 -4.57 8.57
N GLU A 25 11.88 -3.77 8.55
CA GLU A 25 12.28 -3.02 7.36
C GLU A 25 13.03 -3.90 6.38
N HIS A 26 12.65 -3.83 5.12
CA HIS A 26 13.29 -4.52 4.02
C HIS A 26 13.78 -3.51 2.98
N ASN A 27 15.08 -3.57 2.69
CA ASN A 27 15.69 -2.81 1.61
C ASN A 27 15.48 -3.58 0.29
N LEU A 28 14.94 -2.91 -0.73
CA LEU A 28 14.59 -3.51 -2.02
C LEU A 28 15.64 -3.25 -3.11
N ASP A 29 16.78 -2.60 -2.80
CA ASP A 29 17.81 -2.26 -3.79
C ASP A 29 18.41 -3.49 -4.48
N ILE A 30 18.62 -4.56 -3.72
CA ILE A 30 19.10 -5.85 -4.25
C ILE A 30 18.11 -6.51 -5.22
N TYR A 31 16.86 -6.09 -5.21
CA TYR A 31 15.81 -6.54 -6.13
C TYR A 31 15.51 -5.50 -7.22
N GLY A 32 16.32 -4.43 -7.32
CA GLY A 32 16.22 -3.42 -8.36
C GLY A 32 15.27 -2.25 -8.08
N ILE A 33 14.77 -2.10 -6.86
CA ILE A 33 13.98 -0.95 -6.44
C ILE A 33 14.76 -0.15 -5.40
N ASP A 34 15.12 1.10 -5.71
CA ASP A 34 15.83 2.01 -4.81
C ASP A 34 14.89 2.58 -3.72
N ALA A 35 14.35 1.67 -2.93
CA ALA A 35 13.39 1.96 -1.87
C ALA A 35 13.47 0.94 -0.73
N SER A 36 12.93 1.31 0.42
CA SER A 36 12.65 0.39 1.53
C SER A 36 11.16 0.28 1.79
N ILE A 37 10.76 -0.80 2.45
CA ILE A 37 9.38 -1.09 2.83
C ILE A 37 9.34 -1.83 4.16
N MET A 38 8.33 -1.53 4.98
CA MET A 38 8.04 -2.25 6.21
C MET A 38 7.09 -3.42 5.92
N ILE A 39 7.48 -4.63 6.30
CA ILE A 39 6.70 -5.86 6.09
C ILE A 39 6.34 -6.47 7.45
N PRO A 40 5.09 -6.93 7.66
CA PRO A 40 4.69 -7.54 8.92
C PRO A 40 5.55 -8.74 9.32
N ASN A 41 5.89 -8.81 10.59
CA ASN A 41 6.60 -9.96 11.18
C ASN A 41 5.62 -10.88 11.94
N GLU A 42 6.16 -11.89 12.60
CA GLU A 42 5.38 -12.91 13.34
C GLU A 42 4.48 -12.33 14.43
N THR A 43 4.81 -11.14 14.97
CA THR A 43 4.02 -10.49 16.02
C THR A 43 2.73 -9.86 15.51
N ALA A 44 2.55 -9.73 14.20
CA ALA A 44 1.36 -9.15 13.58
C ALA A 44 0.09 -9.98 13.82
N GLY A 45 0.23 -11.27 14.08
CA GLY A 45 -0.91 -12.16 14.34
C GLY A 45 -1.86 -12.33 13.17
N ILE A 46 -1.34 -12.24 11.94
CA ILE A 46 -2.05 -12.47 10.67
C ILE A 46 -1.56 -13.73 9.94
N GLY A 47 -0.83 -14.60 10.65
CA GLY A 47 -0.20 -15.78 10.03
C GLY A 47 1.07 -15.44 9.24
N ALA A 48 1.71 -14.30 9.53
CA ALA A 48 3.02 -13.98 8.98
C ALA A 48 4.05 -14.98 9.49
N SER A 49 4.94 -15.41 8.60
CA SER A 49 6.08 -16.24 8.96
C SER A 49 7.25 -15.37 9.44
N PHE A 50 8.27 -16.01 10.02
CA PHE A 50 9.52 -15.36 10.40
C PHE A 50 10.32 -14.85 9.20
N GLU A 51 10.07 -15.41 8.02
CA GLU A 51 10.82 -15.08 6.81
C GLU A 51 9.88 -14.39 5.81
N THR A 52 10.33 -13.23 5.35
CA THR A 52 9.73 -12.55 4.20
C THR A 52 10.34 -13.11 2.93
N GLU A 53 9.52 -13.48 1.98
CA GLU A 53 9.93 -13.92 0.65
C GLU A 53 9.68 -12.82 -0.37
N ILE A 54 10.68 -12.49 -1.16
CA ILE A 54 10.58 -11.52 -2.26
C ILE A 54 10.93 -12.25 -3.55
N LEU A 55 9.93 -12.41 -4.41
CA LEU A 55 10.07 -13.04 -5.72
C LEU A 55 10.16 -11.97 -6.80
N HIS A 56 11.26 -12.01 -7.55
CA HIS A 56 11.52 -11.15 -8.70
C HIS A 56 12.45 -11.88 -9.65
N ASN A 57 12.12 -11.88 -10.94
CA ASN A 57 12.99 -12.40 -11.97
C ASN A 57 13.73 -11.25 -12.67
N ASP A 58 15.00 -11.43 -12.95
CA ASP A 58 15.81 -10.45 -13.67
C ASP A 58 15.17 -10.06 -15.00
N GLY A 59 14.99 -8.75 -15.19
CA GLY A 59 14.32 -8.19 -16.36
C GLY A 59 12.80 -8.14 -16.30
N ASP A 60 12.20 -8.64 -15.22
CA ASP A 60 10.78 -8.47 -14.95
C ASP A 60 10.50 -7.10 -14.32
N PHE A 61 9.30 -6.57 -14.57
CA PHE A 61 8.83 -5.30 -13.96
C PHE A 61 7.90 -5.55 -12.77
N LYS A 62 7.97 -6.77 -12.18
CA LYS A 62 7.06 -7.23 -11.14
C LYS A 62 7.80 -7.84 -9.96
N TRP A 63 7.30 -7.55 -8.77
CA TRP A 63 7.75 -8.12 -7.51
C TRP A 63 6.57 -8.65 -6.72
N HIS A 64 6.75 -9.79 -6.11
CA HIS A 64 5.80 -10.34 -5.17
C HIS A 64 6.49 -10.48 -3.80
N ILE A 65 5.97 -9.77 -2.81
CA ILE A 65 6.43 -9.81 -1.43
C ILE A 65 5.40 -10.57 -0.61
N SER A 66 5.81 -11.63 0.06
CA SER A 66 4.96 -12.41 0.95
C SER A 66 5.54 -12.58 2.34
N ALA A 67 4.69 -12.59 3.34
CA ALA A 67 5.02 -12.93 4.72
C ALA A 67 3.97 -13.93 5.23
N GLY A 68 4.33 -15.21 5.20
CA GLY A 68 3.39 -16.31 5.44
C GLY A 68 2.30 -16.42 4.37
N ARG A 69 1.15 -16.98 4.75
CA ARG A 69 0.07 -17.26 3.78
C ARG A 69 -0.84 -16.07 3.51
N ASN A 70 -0.99 -15.18 4.49
CA ASN A 70 -2.05 -14.18 4.48
C ASN A 70 -1.59 -12.78 4.11
N PHE A 71 -0.29 -12.54 4.01
CA PHE A 71 0.23 -11.25 3.57
C PHE A 71 0.90 -11.41 2.22
N ASN A 72 0.31 -10.80 1.20
CA ASN A 72 0.84 -10.76 -0.16
C ASN A 72 0.72 -9.35 -0.73
N LEU A 73 1.83 -8.82 -1.18
CA LEU A 73 1.94 -7.50 -1.77
C LEU A 73 2.59 -7.63 -3.14
N PHE A 74 1.97 -7.03 -4.14
CA PHE A 74 2.46 -7.01 -5.51
C PHE A 74 2.88 -5.60 -5.89
N ILE A 75 4.08 -5.46 -6.43
CA ILE A 75 4.62 -4.20 -6.94
C ILE A 75 4.87 -4.37 -8.43
N GLU A 76 4.51 -3.37 -9.22
CA GLU A 76 4.77 -3.35 -10.66
C GLU A 76 5.31 -1.98 -11.07
N ASP A 77 6.39 -1.99 -11.86
CA ASP A 77 7.04 -0.79 -12.41
C ASP A 77 6.34 -0.36 -13.70
N TYR A 78 5.84 0.87 -13.73
CA TYR A 78 5.21 1.52 -14.88
C TYR A 78 6.04 2.67 -15.46
N GLY A 79 7.33 2.76 -15.09
CA GLY A 79 8.22 3.80 -15.59
C GLY A 79 7.68 5.20 -15.31
N ASP A 80 7.61 6.03 -16.32
CA ASP A 80 7.13 7.42 -16.23
C ASP A 80 5.60 7.57 -16.42
N TYR A 81 4.85 6.47 -16.46
CA TYR A 81 3.42 6.48 -16.73
C TYR A 81 2.58 6.92 -15.53
N GLN A 82 2.15 8.17 -15.51
CA GLN A 82 1.49 8.83 -14.37
C GLN A 82 -0.03 8.57 -14.26
N TYR A 83 -0.65 7.89 -15.22
CA TYR A 83 -2.13 7.80 -15.29
C TYR A 83 -2.72 6.52 -14.69
N ARG A 84 -1.95 5.70 -14.00
CA ARG A 84 -2.42 4.42 -13.44
C ARG A 84 -3.55 4.59 -12.44
N MET A 85 -3.46 5.55 -11.51
CA MET A 85 -4.52 5.77 -10.52
C MET A 85 -5.84 6.22 -11.16
N PRO A 86 -5.88 7.26 -12.02
CA PRO A 86 -7.12 7.64 -12.71
C PRO A 86 -7.72 6.52 -13.56
N GLU A 87 -6.90 5.73 -14.23
CA GLU A 87 -7.37 4.59 -15.03
C GLU A 87 -7.97 3.50 -14.17
N PHE A 88 -7.33 3.19 -13.04
CA PHE A 88 -7.84 2.20 -12.10
C PHE A 88 -9.20 2.63 -11.54
N LEU A 89 -9.33 3.87 -11.08
CA LEU A 89 -10.59 4.39 -10.54
C LEU A 89 -11.72 4.33 -11.56
N ARG A 90 -11.47 4.69 -12.82
CA ARG A 90 -12.46 4.55 -13.90
C ARG A 90 -12.89 3.10 -14.13
N LYS A 91 -11.95 2.15 -14.09
CA LYS A 91 -12.25 0.71 -14.22
C LYS A 91 -13.05 0.21 -13.02
N LEU A 92 -12.73 0.69 -11.82
CA LEU A 92 -13.45 0.31 -10.61
C LEU A 92 -14.91 0.77 -10.63
N GLU A 93 -15.17 1.98 -11.12
CA GLU A 93 -16.52 2.53 -11.28
C GLU A 93 -17.32 1.82 -12.39
N ALA A 94 -16.66 1.42 -13.49
CA ALA A 94 -17.30 0.84 -14.66
C ALA A 94 -17.62 -0.67 -14.50
N GLN A 95 -16.98 -1.37 -13.55
CA GLN A 95 -17.22 -2.79 -13.35
C GLN A 95 -18.58 -3.01 -12.65
N ASP A 96 -19.33 -4.04 -13.07
CA ASP A 96 -20.68 -4.37 -12.60
C ASP A 96 -20.82 -5.79 -12.03
N ILE A 97 -19.75 -6.59 -12.06
CA ILE A 97 -19.74 -7.99 -11.61
C ILE A 97 -19.84 -8.07 -10.08
N PHE A 98 -19.20 -7.12 -9.38
CA PHE A 98 -19.16 -7.06 -7.92
C PHE A 98 -19.86 -5.81 -7.41
N LYS A 99 -20.55 -5.92 -6.29
CA LYS A 99 -20.90 -4.72 -5.53
C LYS A 99 -19.64 -4.17 -4.89
N THR A 100 -19.19 -3.00 -5.32
CA THR A 100 -17.99 -2.34 -4.84
C THR A 100 -18.34 -1.15 -3.96
N GLU A 101 -17.68 -1.04 -2.82
CA GLU A 101 -17.78 0.08 -1.88
C GLU A 101 -16.39 0.64 -1.62
N ILE A 102 -16.20 1.94 -1.84
CA ILE A 102 -14.95 2.62 -1.48
C ILE A 102 -14.97 2.90 0.01
N ILE A 103 -14.00 2.32 0.72
CA ILE A 103 -13.83 2.49 2.17
C ILE A 103 -12.99 3.72 2.47
N GLN A 104 -11.90 3.92 1.72
CA GLN A 104 -11.01 5.06 1.86
C GLN A 104 -10.34 5.38 0.53
N GLN A 105 -10.26 6.66 0.21
CA GLN A 105 -9.57 7.14 -0.99
C GLN A 105 -8.69 8.33 -0.64
N LYS A 106 -7.45 8.26 -1.10
CA LYS A 106 -6.45 9.34 -1.08
C LYS A 106 -5.90 9.54 -2.48
N ASP A 107 -5.02 10.51 -2.65
CA ASP A 107 -4.45 10.82 -3.96
C ASP A 107 -3.60 9.66 -4.52
N ASP A 108 -2.95 8.89 -3.65
CA ASP A 108 -2.01 7.83 -3.99
C ASP A 108 -2.52 6.42 -3.72
N TYR A 109 -3.69 6.24 -3.09
CA TYR A 109 -4.28 4.92 -2.87
C TYR A 109 -5.79 4.94 -2.69
N VAL A 110 -6.41 3.79 -2.91
CA VAL A 110 -7.80 3.50 -2.60
C VAL A 110 -7.92 2.15 -1.89
N ILE A 111 -8.70 2.11 -0.83
CA ILE A 111 -9.16 0.88 -0.18
C ILE A 111 -10.63 0.69 -0.52
N TYR A 112 -10.97 -0.47 -1.03
CA TYR A 112 -12.32 -0.80 -1.42
C TYR A 112 -12.70 -2.21 -1.01
N LYS A 113 -13.99 -2.42 -0.87
CA LYS A 113 -14.60 -3.69 -0.52
C LYS A 113 -15.39 -4.21 -1.71
N ARG A 114 -15.24 -5.48 -2.02
CA ARG A 114 -16.07 -6.19 -2.98
C ARG A 114 -16.99 -7.16 -2.26
N GLU A 115 -18.24 -7.20 -2.68
CA GLU A 115 -19.23 -8.16 -2.20
C GLU A 115 -19.66 -9.04 -3.36
N LEU A 116 -19.57 -10.35 -3.14
CA LEU A 116 -20.12 -11.36 -4.04
C LEU A 116 -21.31 -12.02 -3.37
N ASN A 117 -22.46 -11.91 -4.00
CA ASN A 117 -23.67 -12.59 -3.57
C ASN A 117 -23.75 -13.98 -4.24
N MET A 118 -23.34 -15.01 -3.54
CA MET A 118 -23.49 -16.40 -3.98
C MET A 118 -24.61 -17.07 -3.18
N SER A 119 -25.77 -17.26 -3.82
CA SER A 119 -26.99 -17.97 -3.39
C SER A 119 -27.40 -17.90 -1.92
N SER A 120 -26.58 -18.12 -0.93
CA SER A 120 -26.92 -18.05 0.50
C SER A 120 -25.81 -17.42 1.37
N LYS A 121 -24.68 -17.05 0.78
CA LYS A 121 -23.56 -16.44 1.49
C LYS A 121 -23.16 -15.12 0.84
N LYS A 122 -23.06 -14.10 1.68
CA LYS A 122 -22.45 -12.82 1.32
C LYS A 122 -20.96 -12.90 1.67
N ILE A 123 -20.10 -12.90 0.66
CA ILE A 123 -18.66 -12.90 0.85
C ILE A 123 -18.15 -11.49 0.58
N SER A 124 -17.47 -10.92 1.57
CA SER A 124 -16.83 -9.62 1.44
C SER A 124 -15.33 -9.77 1.46
N THR A 125 -14.65 -9.15 0.50
CA THR A 125 -13.19 -9.09 0.41
C THR A 125 -12.74 -7.64 0.33
N TYR A 126 -11.57 -7.37 0.88
CA TYR A 126 -11.00 -6.03 0.92
C TYR A 126 -9.77 -5.96 0.03
N HIS A 127 -9.59 -4.81 -0.58
CA HIS A 127 -8.56 -4.56 -1.57
C HIS A 127 -7.89 -3.21 -1.33
N LEU A 128 -6.61 -3.16 -1.56
CA LEU A 128 -5.83 -1.93 -1.68
C LEU A 128 -5.25 -1.83 -3.09
N TYR A 129 -5.41 -0.68 -3.69
CA TYR A 129 -4.70 -0.28 -4.89
C TYR A 129 -4.02 1.06 -4.64
N GLY A 130 -2.74 1.16 -4.90
CA GLY A 130 -1.97 2.38 -4.71
C GLY A 130 -0.92 2.59 -5.79
N VAL A 131 -0.47 3.83 -5.92
CA VAL A 131 0.60 4.21 -6.82
C VAL A 131 1.57 5.12 -6.09
N LYS A 132 2.86 4.76 -6.09
CA LYS A 132 3.94 5.57 -5.52
C LYS A 132 4.87 6.04 -6.61
N TYR A 133 5.28 7.30 -6.54
CA TYR A 133 6.32 7.85 -7.40
C TYR A 133 7.64 7.93 -6.64
N ILE A 134 8.63 7.16 -7.10
CA ILE A 134 9.95 7.06 -6.45
C ILE A 134 11.03 7.18 -7.53
N ASN A 135 11.90 8.16 -7.39
CA ASN A 135 13.08 8.35 -8.26
C ASN A 135 12.78 8.30 -9.77
N GLY A 136 11.68 8.92 -10.20
CA GLY A 136 11.28 8.97 -11.61
C GLY A 136 10.41 7.81 -12.09
N VAL A 137 10.07 6.86 -11.23
CA VAL A 137 9.29 5.67 -11.55
C VAL A 137 7.97 5.65 -10.79
N TYR A 138 6.89 5.33 -11.49
CA TYR A 138 5.58 5.05 -10.91
C TYR A 138 5.45 3.56 -10.62
N TYR A 139 5.34 3.21 -9.35
CA TYR A 139 5.11 1.85 -8.89
C TYR A 139 3.65 1.66 -8.52
N GLU A 140 2.99 0.69 -9.16
CA GLU A 140 1.67 0.21 -8.77
C GLU A 140 1.84 -0.82 -7.65
N ILE A 141 1.05 -0.69 -6.59
CA ILE A 141 1.09 -1.57 -5.42
C ILE A 141 -0.32 -2.04 -5.10
N LYS A 142 -0.48 -3.35 -4.94
CA LYS A 142 -1.77 -3.96 -4.65
C LYS A 142 -1.62 -5.24 -3.84
N ASN A 143 -2.70 -5.64 -3.16
CA ASN A 143 -2.81 -6.96 -2.55
C ASN A 143 -3.31 -8.00 -3.57
N GLU A 144 -3.63 -9.20 -3.10
CA GLU A 144 -4.13 -10.29 -3.95
C GLU A 144 -5.44 -9.93 -4.66
N GLU A 145 -5.62 -10.48 -5.86
CA GLU A 145 -6.80 -10.21 -6.69
C GLU A 145 -8.09 -10.75 -6.04
N GLU A 146 -8.01 -11.87 -5.34
CA GLU A 146 -9.12 -12.44 -4.57
C GLU A 146 -9.51 -11.57 -3.37
N GLY A 147 -8.61 -10.72 -2.94
CA GLY A 147 -8.77 -9.85 -1.79
C GLY A 147 -8.43 -10.51 -0.46
N ASP A 148 -8.43 -9.71 0.57
CA ASP A 148 -8.04 -10.07 1.92
C ASP A 148 -9.12 -9.75 2.95
N SER A 149 -8.87 -10.17 4.19
CA SER A 149 -9.64 -9.70 5.35
C SER A 149 -9.32 -8.24 5.65
N LYS A 150 -10.24 -7.56 6.34
CA LYS A 150 -10.02 -6.18 6.76
C LYS A 150 -8.74 -6.04 7.60
N LYS A 151 -8.46 -7.00 8.49
CA LYS A 151 -7.26 -6.98 9.32
C LYS A 151 -5.99 -7.02 8.49
N VAL A 152 -5.92 -7.87 7.46
CA VAL A 152 -4.76 -7.96 6.57
C VAL A 152 -4.59 -6.68 5.77
N ILE A 153 -5.68 -6.09 5.28
CA ILE A 153 -5.62 -4.82 4.54
C ILE A 153 -5.05 -3.68 5.38
N ASP A 154 -5.29 -3.65 6.68
CA ASP A 154 -4.69 -2.64 7.56
C ASP A 154 -3.16 -2.78 7.61
N PHE A 155 -2.62 -4.00 7.57
CA PHE A 155 -1.17 -4.25 7.44
C PHE A 155 -0.65 -3.92 6.04
N ILE A 156 -1.38 -4.27 4.99
CA ILE A 156 -1.05 -3.90 3.60
C ILE A 156 -0.95 -2.38 3.45
N LEU A 157 -1.91 -1.63 4.02
CA LEU A 157 -1.88 -0.16 4.01
C LEU A 157 -0.62 0.39 4.70
N LYS A 158 -0.27 -0.13 5.86
CA LYS A 158 0.95 0.30 6.58
C LYS A 158 2.20 0.02 5.77
N SER A 159 2.30 -1.14 5.13
CA SER A 159 3.40 -1.45 4.22
C SER A 159 3.44 -0.48 3.03
N PHE A 160 2.30 -0.23 2.39
CA PHE A 160 2.20 0.75 1.30
C PHE A 160 2.67 2.15 1.74
N LEU A 161 2.22 2.62 2.90
CA LEU A 161 2.59 3.95 3.42
C LEU A 161 4.08 4.07 3.76
N SER A 162 4.73 2.96 4.11
CA SER A 162 6.16 2.91 4.42
C SER A 162 7.06 2.80 3.19
N PHE A 163 6.50 2.50 2.02
CA PHE A 163 7.27 2.35 0.79
C PHE A 163 7.77 3.71 0.31
N GLU A 164 9.07 3.94 0.48
CA GLU A 164 9.71 5.23 0.25
C GLU A 164 11.17 5.06 -0.20
N PRO A 165 11.77 6.08 -0.84
CA PRO A 165 13.17 6.02 -1.25
C PRO A 165 14.09 5.75 -0.06
N ILE A 166 15.16 5.00 -0.30
CA ILE A 166 16.22 4.84 0.70
C ILE A 166 16.86 6.20 0.90
N ASN A 167 16.86 6.71 2.14
CA ASN A 167 17.58 7.91 2.49
C ASN A 167 19.09 7.60 2.45
N VAL A 168 19.74 7.97 1.36
CA VAL A 168 21.19 8.04 1.34
C VAL A 168 21.56 9.29 2.15
N GLU A 169 21.97 9.12 3.40
CA GLU A 169 22.61 10.21 4.14
C GLU A 169 23.86 10.65 3.35
N VAL A 170 23.81 11.87 2.84
CA VAL A 170 24.92 12.51 2.12
C VAL A 170 25.89 13.09 3.13
#